data_f80b1e6d1302306d6c1d0b6cfd369613
#
_entry.id   f80b1e6d1302306d6c1d0b6cfd369613
#
_cell.length_a   1.000
_cell.length_b   1.000
_cell.length_c   1.000
_cell.angle_alpha   90.00
_cell.angle_beta   90.00
_cell.angle_gamma   90.00
#
_symmetry.space_group_name_H-M   'P 1'
#
loop_
_entity.id
_entity.type
_entity.pdbx_description
1 polymer ?
#
loop_
_entity_poly.entity_id
_entity_poly.type
_entity_poly.pdbx_seq_one_letter_code
_entity_poly.pdbx_strand_id
1 'polypeptide(L)'
;MKRITKHTLLLCLSLASFVLLAGCIKENLDGCLRCINFEYYADGNTDVFPDYIERVSLYVFDKDDKMVSASDLGRSNPIILEQNDLKEYQGVKLMITGGTYRFVALGNPNLEQATEVYNVECGNMADIFCSHPHCTSTEVEGNDPLYLGSKVVEIPDDTNYETTLRLYSAHQKVTVTVKGYIGEEVQGKSAMAAAGDLELRLVDLKSKVDFYHDEAGVKDQNLALGDLVAYNPTIALDRETGWYEAKFNILRHTADSTMGFVITERATGRVIATVSLAKFLEEFYEVDITKQEALIPLILEITDEVVVTIPSWMLEHRNPIYDKNY
;
A
#
# COMPACT_ATOMS: atom_id res chain seq x y z
N MET A 1 -0.21 52.88 -66.56
CA MET A 1 -0.65 51.54 -65.96
C MET A 1 0.45 50.67 -65.42
N LYS A 2 1.76 50.92 -65.58
CA LYS A 2 2.84 49.98 -65.07
C LYS A 2 3.33 50.23 -63.66
N ARG A 3 2.94 51.32 -62.96
CA ARG A 3 3.41 51.56 -61.57
C ARG A 3 2.53 50.99 -60.47
N ILE A 4 1.26 50.70 -60.74
CA ILE A 4 0.30 50.15 -59.78
C ILE A 4 0.59 48.68 -59.52
N THR A 5 1.04 47.91 -60.51
CA THR A 5 1.35 46.49 -60.43
C THR A 5 2.58 46.16 -59.55
N LYS A 6 3.56 47.12 -59.45
CA LYS A 6 4.76 46.89 -58.59
C LYS A 6 4.40 47.04 -57.12
N HIS A 7 3.55 47.99 -56.76
CA HIS A 7 3.17 48.19 -55.36
C HIS A 7 2.23 47.10 -54.87
N THR A 8 1.30 46.60 -55.70
CA THR A 8 0.45 45.48 -55.35
C THR A 8 1.24 44.17 -55.22
N LEU A 9 2.27 43.94 -56.05
CA LEU A 9 3.13 42.80 -55.95
C LEU A 9 3.99 42.83 -54.66
N LEU A 10 4.50 44.01 -54.31
CA LEU A 10 5.27 44.18 -53.09
C LEU A 10 4.40 44.01 -51.83
N LEU A 11 3.15 44.49 -51.87
CA LEU A 11 2.19 44.31 -50.75
C LEU A 11 1.80 42.82 -50.59
N CYS A 12 1.58 42.11 -51.68
CA CYS A 12 1.27 40.69 -51.64
C CYS A 12 2.49 39.84 -51.15
N LEU A 13 3.73 40.23 -51.50
CA LEU A 13 4.92 39.58 -51.02
C LEU A 13 5.15 39.82 -49.51
N SER A 14 4.90 41.05 -49.03
CA SER A 14 5.00 41.35 -47.60
C SER A 14 3.91 40.68 -46.77
N LEU A 15 2.67 40.55 -47.29
CA LEU A 15 1.60 39.80 -46.63
C LEU A 15 1.90 38.30 -46.58
N ALA A 16 2.46 37.73 -47.67
CA ALA A 16 2.88 36.33 -47.72
C ALA A 16 4.04 36.03 -46.76
N SER A 17 4.98 36.97 -46.58
CA SER A 17 6.06 36.84 -45.59
C SER A 17 5.54 36.88 -44.16
N PHE A 18 4.52 37.70 -43.87
CA PHE A 18 3.87 37.72 -42.54
C PHE A 18 3.09 36.43 -42.21
N VAL A 19 2.45 35.84 -43.21
CA VAL A 19 1.73 34.57 -43.04
C VAL A 19 2.70 33.41 -42.87
N LEU A 20 3.88 33.47 -43.48
CA LEU A 20 4.93 32.44 -43.30
C LEU A 20 5.66 32.55 -41.93
N LEU A 21 5.67 33.75 -41.33
CA LEU A 21 6.21 33.96 -39.99
C LEU A 21 5.19 33.68 -38.88
N ALA A 22 3.90 33.63 -39.20
CA ALA A 22 2.84 33.16 -38.31
C ALA A 22 2.67 31.63 -38.35
N GLY A 23 3.47 30.94 -39.18
CA GLY A 23 3.54 29.47 -39.23
C GLY A 23 4.15 28.95 -37.97
N CYS A 24 3.28 28.52 -37.08
CA CYS A 24 3.54 27.51 -36.03
C CYS A 24 4.89 27.66 -35.31
N ILE A 25 4.93 28.53 -34.34
CA ILE A 25 5.62 28.13 -33.11
C ILE A 25 4.79 26.92 -32.61
N LYS A 26 5.03 25.75 -33.13
CA LYS A 26 4.86 24.53 -32.37
C LYS A 26 5.85 24.69 -31.22
N GLU A 27 5.37 25.18 -30.09
CA GLU A 27 6.08 25.00 -28.86
C GLU A 27 6.43 23.53 -28.82
N ASN A 28 7.73 23.26 -28.86
CA ASN A 28 8.25 21.88 -28.79
C ASN A 28 8.04 21.46 -27.33
N LEU A 29 6.83 21.00 -27.01
CA LEU A 29 6.43 20.53 -25.69
C LEU A 29 7.27 19.31 -25.27
N ASP A 30 8.03 18.70 -26.18
CA ASP A 30 9.04 17.67 -25.87
C ASP A 30 10.16 18.20 -24.94
N GLY A 31 10.29 19.53 -24.76
CA GLY A 31 11.27 20.16 -23.88
C GLY A 31 10.87 20.28 -22.40
N CYS A 32 9.64 19.99 -22.04
CA CYS A 32 9.11 20.24 -20.69
C CYS A 32 8.60 18.98 -19.99
N LEU A 33 9.27 17.85 -20.16
CA LEU A 33 8.90 16.59 -19.48
C LEU A 33 9.26 16.65 -17.99
N ARG A 34 8.29 16.31 -17.16
CA ARG A 34 8.42 16.14 -15.71
C ARG A 34 8.41 14.65 -15.41
N CYS A 35 9.54 14.12 -15.00
CA CYS A 35 9.70 12.71 -14.69
C CYS A 35 9.53 12.50 -13.18
N ILE A 36 8.55 11.69 -12.80
CA ILE A 36 8.34 11.28 -11.41
C ILE A 36 8.67 9.78 -11.35
N ASN A 37 9.82 9.44 -10.81
CA ASN A 37 10.27 8.06 -10.64
C ASN A 37 9.75 7.50 -9.32
N PHE A 38 9.57 6.19 -9.24
CA PHE A 38 9.19 5.50 -8.01
C PHE A 38 10.36 4.67 -7.48
N GLU A 39 10.44 4.55 -6.16
CA GLU A 39 11.42 3.71 -5.47
C GLU A 39 10.78 3.03 -4.27
N TYR A 40 11.22 1.81 -3.99
CA TYR A 40 10.92 1.09 -2.76
C TYR A 40 12.13 0.26 -2.33
N TYR A 41 12.58 0.44 -1.09
CA TYR A 41 13.82 -0.19 -0.59
C TYR A 41 13.57 -1.31 0.42
N ALA A 42 12.30 -1.58 0.78
CA ALA A 42 11.98 -2.44 1.92
C ALA A 42 12.83 -2.04 3.14
N ASP A 43 13.55 -2.99 3.73
CA ASP A 43 14.46 -2.74 4.87
C ASP A 43 15.94 -2.69 4.45
N GLY A 44 16.20 -2.59 3.13
CA GLY A 44 17.55 -2.60 2.55
C GLY A 44 18.00 -1.27 1.97
N ASN A 45 19.06 -1.32 1.16
CA ASN A 45 19.64 -0.18 0.47
C ASN A 45 19.54 -0.30 -1.07
N THR A 46 18.91 -1.35 -1.56
CA THR A 46 18.71 -1.59 -3.00
C THR A 46 17.24 -1.35 -3.31
N ASP A 47 16.95 -0.71 -4.43
CA ASP A 47 15.59 -0.55 -4.91
C ASP A 47 15.04 -1.92 -5.32
N VAL A 48 13.98 -2.33 -4.65
CA VAL A 48 13.26 -3.59 -4.86
C VAL A 48 11.81 -3.35 -5.28
N PHE A 49 11.52 -2.15 -5.77
CA PHE A 49 10.18 -1.77 -6.21
C PHE A 49 9.54 -2.82 -7.14
N PRO A 50 10.23 -3.34 -8.19
CA PRO A 50 9.62 -4.29 -9.12
C PRO A 50 9.26 -5.65 -8.51
N ASP A 51 9.84 -5.98 -7.35
CA ASP A 51 9.60 -7.25 -6.66
C ASP A 51 8.34 -7.21 -5.78
N TYR A 52 7.86 -6.00 -5.45
CA TYR A 52 6.78 -5.80 -4.49
C TYR A 52 5.58 -5.03 -5.05
N ILE A 53 5.78 -4.17 -6.04
CA ILE A 53 4.75 -3.24 -6.50
C ILE A 53 4.45 -3.47 -7.98
N GLU A 54 3.24 -3.97 -8.23
CA GLU A 54 2.78 -4.34 -9.57
C GLU A 54 1.85 -3.28 -10.19
N ARG A 55 1.29 -2.40 -9.35
CA ARG A 55 0.35 -1.36 -9.76
C ARG A 55 0.58 -0.11 -8.95
N VAL A 56 0.46 1.06 -9.58
CA VAL A 56 0.50 2.36 -8.91
C VAL A 56 -0.68 3.21 -9.34
N SER A 57 -1.37 3.78 -8.37
CA SER A 57 -2.29 4.91 -8.57
C SER A 57 -1.59 6.17 -8.09
N LEU A 58 -1.24 7.06 -9.03
CA LEU A 58 -0.60 8.34 -8.72
C LEU A 58 -1.64 9.45 -8.72
N TYR A 59 -1.77 10.13 -7.61
CA TYR A 59 -2.62 11.29 -7.39
C TYR A 59 -1.76 12.55 -7.41
N VAL A 60 -2.23 13.59 -8.09
CA VAL A 60 -1.54 14.87 -8.19
C VAL A 60 -2.42 15.96 -7.60
N PHE A 61 -1.89 16.66 -6.60
CA PHE A 61 -2.56 17.76 -5.92
C PHE A 61 -1.78 19.06 -6.13
N ASP A 62 -2.48 20.17 -6.09
CA ASP A 62 -1.88 21.51 -6.11
C ASP A 62 -1.36 21.91 -4.70
N LYS A 63 -0.86 23.13 -4.58
CA LYS A 63 -0.34 23.70 -3.33
C LYS A 63 -1.38 23.81 -2.19
N ASP A 64 -2.66 23.75 -2.51
CA ASP A 64 -3.78 23.84 -1.57
C ASP A 64 -4.41 22.46 -1.30
N ASP A 65 -3.66 21.39 -1.60
CA ASP A 65 -4.07 19.97 -1.47
C ASP A 65 -5.36 19.64 -2.25
N LYS A 66 -5.64 20.38 -3.33
CA LYS A 66 -6.72 20.10 -4.27
C LYS A 66 -6.23 19.26 -5.42
N MET A 67 -7.01 18.27 -5.82
CA MET A 67 -6.68 17.40 -6.94
C MET A 67 -6.61 18.22 -8.24
N VAL A 68 -5.48 18.13 -8.92
CA VAL A 68 -5.26 18.78 -10.23
C VAL A 68 -6.24 18.21 -11.24
N SER A 69 -6.90 19.08 -12.02
CA SER A 69 -7.88 18.65 -13.01
C SER A 69 -7.26 17.79 -14.11
N ALA A 70 -8.04 16.90 -14.71
CA ALA A 70 -7.59 16.08 -15.84
C ALA A 70 -7.17 16.93 -17.05
N SER A 71 -7.78 18.11 -17.24
CA SER A 71 -7.42 19.05 -18.31
C SER A 71 -6.03 19.65 -18.09
N ASP A 72 -5.69 20.04 -16.86
CA ASP A 72 -4.40 20.64 -16.52
C ASP A 72 -3.28 19.59 -16.49
N LEU A 73 -3.63 18.35 -16.14
CA LEU A 73 -2.70 17.23 -16.12
C LEU A 73 -2.47 16.60 -17.51
N GLY A 74 -3.37 16.88 -18.47
CA GLY A 74 -3.39 16.27 -19.80
C GLY A 74 -3.74 14.79 -19.81
N ARG A 75 -4.21 14.24 -18.68
CA ARG A 75 -4.60 12.83 -18.47
C ARG A 75 -5.45 12.68 -17.21
N SER A 76 -5.98 11.48 -16.96
CA SER A 76 -6.77 11.20 -15.75
C SER A 76 -5.98 11.52 -14.46
N ASN A 77 -6.69 11.90 -13.43
CA ASN A 77 -6.21 11.96 -12.05
C ASN A 77 -7.21 11.22 -11.17
N PRO A 78 -6.83 10.08 -10.55
CA PRO A 78 -5.49 9.50 -10.50
C PRO A 78 -5.01 8.95 -11.86
N ILE A 79 -3.68 8.86 -11.99
CA ILE A 79 -3.00 8.18 -13.08
C ILE A 79 -2.77 6.74 -12.64
N ILE A 80 -3.36 5.80 -13.37
CA ILE A 80 -3.18 4.37 -13.10
C ILE A 80 -2.07 3.83 -13.97
N LEU A 81 -1.10 3.17 -13.34
CA LEU A 81 0.02 2.50 -13.98
C LEU A 81 -0.05 1.01 -13.61
N GLU A 82 -0.22 0.19 -14.61
CA GLU A 82 -0.23 -1.26 -14.45
C GLU A 82 1.18 -1.84 -14.56
N GLN A 83 1.36 -3.12 -14.24
CA GLN A 83 2.64 -3.78 -14.21
C GLN A 83 3.44 -3.61 -15.53
N ASN A 84 2.78 -3.63 -16.68
CA ASN A 84 3.46 -3.46 -17.95
C ASN A 84 4.00 -2.04 -18.15
N ASP A 85 3.25 -1.01 -17.71
CA ASP A 85 3.70 0.37 -17.75
C ASP A 85 4.92 0.55 -16.85
N LEU A 86 4.87 -0.02 -15.65
CA LEU A 86 5.95 0.05 -14.65
C LEU A 86 7.21 -0.72 -15.07
N LYS A 87 7.07 -1.82 -15.82
CA LYS A 87 8.21 -2.55 -16.42
C LYS A 87 8.88 -1.75 -17.54
N GLU A 88 8.11 -0.99 -18.31
CA GLU A 88 8.65 -0.13 -19.35
C GLU A 88 9.34 1.10 -18.75
N TYR A 89 8.70 1.70 -17.74
CA TYR A 89 9.25 2.86 -17.03
C TYR A 89 8.74 2.90 -15.59
N GLN A 90 9.63 2.76 -14.62
CA GLN A 90 9.30 2.79 -13.19
C GLN A 90 8.99 4.22 -12.72
N GLY A 91 7.92 4.79 -13.24
CA GLY A 91 7.54 6.16 -13.00
C GLY A 91 6.49 6.67 -13.98
N VAL A 92 6.36 7.98 -14.04
CA VAL A 92 5.46 8.64 -14.98
C VAL A 92 6.11 9.89 -15.58
N LYS A 93 5.80 10.16 -16.84
CA LYS A 93 6.18 11.39 -17.54
C LYS A 93 4.95 12.27 -17.68
N LEU A 94 5.03 13.49 -17.19
CA LEU A 94 3.95 14.48 -17.16
C LEU A 94 4.33 15.72 -17.94
N MET A 95 3.33 16.37 -18.54
CA MET A 95 3.43 17.67 -19.16
C MET A 95 2.57 18.65 -18.36
N ILE A 96 3.08 19.06 -17.20
CA ILE A 96 2.43 20.04 -16.31
C ILE A 96 3.23 21.32 -16.24
N THR A 97 2.57 22.44 -15.99
CA THR A 97 3.21 23.76 -15.83
C THR A 97 4.10 23.78 -14.59
N GLY A 98 5.00 24.75 -14.51
CA GLY A 98 5.72 25.02 -13.27
C GLY A 98 4.77 25.38 -12.13
N GLY A 99 5.17 25.07 -10.90
CA GLY A 99 4.37 25.28 -9.71
C GLY A 99 4.68 24.31 -8.60
N THR A 100 3.99 24.46 -7.47
CA THR A 100 4.10 23.55 -6.34
C THR A 100 3.02 22.49 -6.45
N TYR A 101 3.43 21.22 -6.42
CA TYR A 101 2.55 20.07 -6.48
C TYR A 101 2.87 19.08 -5.36
N ARG A 102 1.85 18.37 -4.91
CA ARG A 102 2.01 17.18 -4.08
C ARG A 102 1.68 15.95 -4.92
N PHE A 103 2.61 15.02 -4.98
CA PHE A 103 2.40 13.69 -5.57
C PHE A 103 2.17 12.69 -4.47
N VAL A 104 1.11 11.89 -4.60
CA VAL A 104 0.81 10.77 -3.71
C VAL A 104 0.71 9.51 -4.56
N ALA A 105 1.63 8.56 -4.35
CA ALA A 105 1.61 7.27 -5.03
C ALA A 105 1.11 6.20 -4.08
N LEU A 106 0.08 5.47 -4.50
CA LEU A 106 -0.45 4.32 -3.82
C LEU A 106 -0.12 3.07 -4.63
N GLY A 107 0.70 2.18 -4.06
CA GLY A 107 1.08 0.89 -4.64
C GLY A 107 0.09 -0.20 -4.28
N ASN A 108 -0.25 -1.04 -5.25
CA ASN A 108 -1.11 -2.21 -5.18
C ASN A 108 -2.53 -2.01 -4.63
N PRO A 109 -3.22 -0.87 -4.89
CA PRO A 109 -4.63 -0.79 -4.51
C PRO A 109 -5.46 -1.75 -5.36
N ASN A 110 -6.45 -2.39 -4.75
CA ASN A 110 -7.40 -3.30 -5.42
C ASN A 110 -6.70 -4.39 -6.26
N LEU A 111 -5.67 -5.02 -5.69
CA LEU A 111 -4.90 -6.05 -6.36
C LEU A 111 -5.56 -7.43 -6.18
N GLU A 112 -5.71 -7.90 -4.95
CA GLU A 112 -6.27 -9.23 -4.62
C GLU A 112 -7.39 -9.16 -3.58
N GLN A 113 -7.27 -8.30 -2.59
CA GLN A 113 -8.16 -8.20 -1.43
C GLN A 113 -9.16 -7.05 -1.53
N ALA A 114 -9.24 -6.44 -2.71
CA ALA A 114 -10.18 -5.36 -3.01
C ALA A 114 -10.09 -4.13 -2.09
N THR A 115 -8.88 -3.77 -1.61
CA THR A 115 -8.69 -2.52 -0.88
C THR A 115 -8.92 -1.33 -1.81
N GLU A 116 -9.94 -0.54 -1.54
CA GLU A 116 -10.39 0.55 -2.40
C GLU A 116 -9.96 1.92 -1.86
N VAL A 117 -9.95 2.91 -2.76
CA VAL A 117 -9.75 4.32 -2.44
C VAL A 117 -11.07 5.04 -2.46
N TYR A 118 -11.38 5.75 -1.39
CA TYR A 118 -12.64 6.45 -1.15
C TYR A 118 -12.50 7.95 -1.26
N ASN A 119 -13.60 8.64 -1.59
CA ASN A 119 -13.76 10.10 -1.65
C ASN A 119 -12.87 10.81 -2.67
N VAL A 120 -12.39 10.12 -3.68
CA VAL A 120 -11.57 10.71 -4.75
C VAL A 120 -12.31 11.87 -5.45
N GLU A 121 -13.63 11.75 -5.60
CA GLU A 121 -14.51 12.74 -6.21
C GLU A 121 -14.59 14.05 -5.41
N CYS A 122 -14.27 14.03 -4.12
CA CYS A 122 -14.21 15.24 -3.29
C CYS A 122 -13.05 16.16 -3.71
N GLY A 123 -12.03 15.59 -4.36
CA GLY A 123 -10.90 16.31 -4.91
C GLY A 123 -10.02 17.01 -3.86
N ASN A 124 -10.11 16.62 -2.59
CA ASN A 124 -9.32 17.16 -1.49
C ASN A 124 -8.56 16.03 -0.81
N MET A 125 -7.25 16.15 -0.74
CA MET A 125 -6.38 15.09 -0.21
C MET A 125 -6.77 14.65 1.22
N ALA A 126 -7.19 15.58 2.07
CA ALA A 126 -7.56 15.28 3.46
C ALA A 126 -8.79 14.37 3.60
N ASP A 127 -9.63 14.28 2.56
CA ASP A 127 -10.84 13.47 2.56
C ASP A 127 -10.60 12.07 1.97
N ILE A 128 -9.47 11.86 1.26
CA ILE A 128 -9.16 10.63 0.54
C ILE A 128 -8.48 9.63 1.48
N PHE A 129 -8.95 8.40 1.46
CA PHE A 129 -8.38 7.30 2.23
C PHE A 129 -8.54 5.94 1.53
N CYS A 130 -7.73 4.98 1.95
CA CYS A 130 -7.83 3.58 1.55
C CYS A 130 -8.49 2.76 2.66
N SER A 131 -9.39 1.86 2.29
CA SER A 131 -10.03 0.94 3.22
C SER A 131 -10.50 -0.31 2.47
N HIS A 132 -10.69 -1.40 3.20
CA HIS A 132 -11.42 -2.54 2.64
C HIS A 132 -12.93 -2.17 2.55
N PRO A 133 -13.64 -2.49 1.44
CA PRO A 133 -15.05 -2.13 1.25
C PRO A 133 -15.98 -2.69 2.33
N HIS A 134 -15.60 -3.80 2.93
CA HIS A 134 -16.34 -4.44 4.02
C HIS A 134 -15.77 -4.14 5.42
N CYS A 135 -15.01 -3.07 5.60
CA CYS A 135 -14.37 -2.73 6.88
C CYS A 135 -15.35 -2.54 8.06
N THR A 136 -16.63 -2.33 7.79
CA THR A 136 -17.68 -2.24 8.83
C THR A 136 -18.41 -3.57 9.07
N SER A 137 -18.08 -4.62 8.31
CA SER A 137 -18.63 -5.97 8.44
C SER A 137 -17.66 -6.91 9.18
N THR A 138 -18.12 -8.11 9.50
CA THR A 138 -17.27 -9.17 10.08
C THR A 138 -16.67 -10.10 9.02
N GLU A 139 -16.76 -9.73 7.75
CA GLU A 139 -16.40 -10.59 6.61
C GLU A 139 -15.14 -10.10 5.88
N VAL A 140 -14.30 -9.29 6.51
CA VAL A 140 -13.03 -8.83 5.93
C VAL A 140 -11.99 -9.94 6.07
N GLU A 141 -11.48 -10.45 4.95
CA GLU A 141 -10.46 -11.52 4.95
C GLU A 141 -9.04 -10.98 5.10
N GLY A 142 -8.80 -9.74 4.69
CA GLY A 142 -7.50 -9.09 4.75
C GLY A 142 -7.45 -7.81 3.92
N ASN A 143 -6.26 -7.28 3.70
CA ASN A 143 -6.00 -6.13 2.84
C ASN A 143 -4.99 -6.50 1.75
N ASP A 144 -4.97 -5.71 0.68
CA ASP A 144 -3.88 -5.76 -0.29
C ASP A 144 -2.54 -5.39 0.36
N PRO A 145 -1.40 -5.83 -0.19
CA PRO A 145 -0.09 -5.38 0.25
C PRO A 145 0.14 -3.92 -0.20
N LEU A 146 -0.39 -2.97 0.56
CA LEU A 146 -0.39 -1.55 0.22
C LEU A 146 0.95 -0.87 0.49
N TYR A 147 1.32 0.04 -0.42
CA TYR A 147 2.48 0.91 -0.30
C TYR A 147 2.05 2.35 -0.56
N LEU A 148 2.52 3.29 0.22
CA LEU A 148 2.13 4.69 0.08
C LEU A 148 3.37 5.58 0.17
N GLY A 149 3.45 6.57 -0.72
CA GLY A 149 4.46 7.60 -0.70
C GLY A 149 3.87 8.95 -1.05
N SER A 150 4.33 10.00 -0.39
CA SER A 150 3.91 11.38 -0.65
C SER A 150 5.13 12.30 -0.71
N LYS A 151 5.11 13.26 -1.66
CA LYS A 151 6.17 14.25 -1.79
C LYS A 151 5.63 15.56 -2.34
N VAL A 152 5.95 16.64 -1.66
CA VAL A 152 5.76 17.99 -2.20
C VAL A 152 6.97 18.37 -3.03
N VAL A 153 6.74 18.90 -4.22
CA VAL A 153 7.79 19.35 -5.13
C VAL A 153 7.46 20.72 -5.70
N GLU A 154 8.49 21.54 -5.88
CA GLU A 154 8.42 22.78 -6.62
C GLU A 154 9.02 22.56 -8.01
N ILE A 155 8.18 22.56 -9.02
CA ILE A 155 8.57 22.35 -10.42
C ILE A 155 8.88 23.69 -11.04
N PRO A 156 10.09 23.91 -11.58
CA PRO A 156 10.44 25.14 -12.28
C PRO A 156 9.66 25.28 -13.59
N ASP A 157 9.43 26.53 -14.03
CA ASP A 157 8.93 26.81 -15.38
C ASP A 157 9.99 26.42 -16.43
N ASP A 158 9.53 26.04 -17.61
CA ASP A 158 10.30 25.92 -18.86
C ASP A 158 11.58 25.02 -18.78
N THR A 159 11.65 24.10 -17.82
CA THR A 159 12.78 23.16 -17.70
C THR A 159 12.33 21.72 -17.56
N ASN A 160 13.16 20.79 -18.02
CA ASN A 160 12.99 19.40 -17.66
C ASN A 160 13.18 19.26 -16.14
N TYR A 161 12.33 18.46 -15.54
CA TYR A 161 12.38 18.23 -14.11
C TYR A 161 12.30 16.72 -13.83
N GLU A 162 13.11 16.24 -12.91
CA GLU A 162 13.10 14.86 -12.48
C GLU A 162 13.13 14.80 -10.96
N THR A 163 12.30 13.95 -10.40
CA THR A 163 12.27 13.67 -8.97
C THR A 163 11.90 12.21 -8.72
N THR A 164 12.25 11.75 -7.53
CA THR A 164 11.90 10.41 -7.09
C THR A 164 10.93 10.49 -5.92
N LEU A 165 9.88 9.68 -6.00
CA LEU A 165 8.89 9.45 -4.97
C LEU A 165 9.13 8.08 -4.36
N ARG A 166 9.57 8.06 -3.11
CA ARG A 166 9.79 6.82 -2.36
C ARG A 166 8.48 6.37 -1.74
N LEU A 167 8.18 5.08 -1.91
CA LEU A 167 7.05 4.43 -1.27
C LEU A 167 7.51 3.71 0.00
N TYR A 168 6.57 3.52 0.91
CA TYR A 168 6.74 2.82 2.19
C TYR A 168 5.54 1.89 2.40
N SER A 169 5.76 0.76 3.07
CA SER A 169 4.69 -0.19 3.34
C SER A 169 3.61 0.41 4.24
N ALA A 170 2.35 0.22 3.85
CA ALA A 170 1.16 0.57 4.63
C ALA A 170 0.45 -0.67 5.20
N HIS A 171 1.11 -1.83 5.14
CA HIS A 171 0.58 -3.10 5.60
C HIS A 171 1.58 -3.85 6.47
N GLN A 172 1.10 -4.89 7.14
CA GLN A 172 1.90 -5.90 7.84
C GLN A 172 1.39 -7.27 7.44
N LYS A 173 2.31 -8.19 7.22
CA LYS A 173 1.99 -9.59 6.92
C LYS A 173 1.70 -10.33 8.22
N VAL A 174 0.65 -11.13 8.22
CA VAL A 174 0.30 -11.99 9.36
C VAL A 174 0.26 -13.43 8.90
N THR A 175 0.90 -14.29 9.67
CA THR A 175 0.74 -15.74 9.54
C THR A 175 0.27 -16.30 10.88
N VAL A 176 -0.77 -17.11 10.84
CA VAL A 176 -1.27 -17.84 12.01
C VAL A 176 -1.22 -19.32 11.73
N THR A 177 -0.56 -20.08 12.60
CA THR A 177 -0.50 -21.53 12.53
C THR A 177 -1.04 -22.10 13.83
N VAL A 178 -2.00 -23.02 13.75
CA VAL A 178 -2.55 -23.74 14.91
C VAL A 178 -2.21 -25.21 14.78
N LYS A 179 -1.47 -25.73 15.76
CA LYS A 179 -1.01 -27.11 15.84
C LYS A 179 -1.71 -27.85 16.97
N GLY A 180 -1.86 -29.17 16.83
CA GLY A 180 -2.38 -30.05 17.89
C GLY A 180 -3.88 -29.90 18.15
N TYR A 181 -4.61 -29.08 17.38
CA TYR A 181 -6.05 -29.00 17.52
C TYR A 181 -6.73 -30.28 17.02
N ILE A 182 -7.43 -30.96 17.92
CA ILE A 182 -8.29 -32.12 17.62
C ILE A 182 -9.71 -31.66 17.96
N GLY A 183 -10.55 -31.49 16.92
CA GLY A 183 -11.96 -31.10 17.11
C GLY A 183 -12.69 -32.09 18.01
N GLU A 184 -13.76 -31.62 18.70
CA GLU A 184 -14.59 -32.51 19.48
C GLU A 184 -15.23 -33.58 18.56
N GLU A 185 -15.20 -34.86 18.99
CA GLU A 185 -15.91 -35.96 18.31
C GLU A 185 -17.42 -35.66 18.34
N VAL A 186 -17.94 -35.19 17.22
CA VAL A 186 -19.40 -35.25 17.00
C VAL A 186 -19.72 -36.75 16.83
N GLN A 187 -20.49 -37.29 17.78
CA GLN A 187 -20.82 -38.74 17.86
C GLN A 187 -21.03 -39.37 16.48
N GLY A 188 -20.12 -40.26 16.09
CA GLY A 188 -20.25 -41.12 14.91
C GLY A 188 -19.49 -40.73 13.65
N LYS A 189 -18.65 -39.71 13.65
CA LYS A 189 -17.72 -39.39 12.54
C LYS A 189 -16.29 -39.46 13.05
N SER A 190 -15.48 -40.21 12.32
CA SER A 190 -14.03 -40.35 12.53
C SER A 190 -13.38 -38.99 12.74
N ALA A 191 -12.56 -38.83 13.77
CA ALA A 191 -11.89 -37.63 14.23
C ALA A 191 -10.82 -37.12 13.24
N MET A 192 -11.18 -36.80 12.01
CA MET A 192 -10.47 -35.88 11.19
C MET A 192 -11.30 -34.60 11.20
N ALA A 193 -10.85 -33.64 11.98
CA ALA A 193 -11.42 -32.30 11.96
C ALA A 193 -11.67 -31.85 10.52
N ALA A 194 -12.91 -31.49 10.19
CA ALA A 194 -13.24 -31.07 8.85
C ALA A 194 -12.60 -29.69 8.60
N ALA A 195 -12.10 -29.47 7.39
CA ALA A 195 -11.66 -28.13 6.99
C ALA A 195 -12.80 -27.13 7.28
N GLY A 196 -12.56 -26.15 8.16
CA GLY A 196 -13.56 -25.19 8.59
C GLY A 196 -13.98 -25.24 10.07
N ASP A 197 -13.36 -26.10 10.88
CA ASP A 197 -13.69 -26.23 12.31
C ASP A 197 -13.21 -25.04 13.16
N LEU A 198 -12.19 -24.31 12.68
CA LEU A 198 -11.69 -23.12 13.34
C LEU A 198 -12.15 -21.84 12.65
N GLU A 199 -12.39 -20.82 13.43
CA GLU A 199 -12.58 -19.46 13.02
C GLU A 199 -11.50 -18.58 13.65
N LEU A 200 -10.82 -17.81 12.81
CA LEU A 200 -9.87 -16.78 13.23
C LEU A 200 -10.53 -15.42 13.10
N ARG A 201 -10.53 -14.68 14.18
CA ARG A 201 -11.03 -13.32 14.20
C ARG A 201 -10.00 -12.37 14.76
N LEU A 202 -9.80 -11.25 14.10
CA LEU A 202 -8.97 -10.17 14.59
C LEU A 202 -9.88 -9.02 15.01
N VAL A 203 -9.68 -8.50 16.20
CA VAL A 203 -10.47 -7.41 16.77
C VAL A 203 -9.59 -6.18 17.00
N ASP A 204 -10.25 -5.01 17.08
CA ASP A 204 -9.62 -3.73 17.35
C ASP A 204 -8.58 -3.28 16.32
N LEU A 205 -8.77 -3.64 15.04
CA LEU A 205 -7.97 -3.10 13.96
C LEU A 205 -8.49 -1.72 13.53
N LYS A 206 -7.56 -0.83 13.18
CA LYS A 206 -7.91 0.42 12.52
C LYS A 206 -8.34 0.17 11.08
N SER A 207 -9.34 0.94 10.60
CA SER A 207 -10.08 0.61 9.39
C SER A 207 -9.50 1.18 8.10
N LYS A 208 -8.63 2.20 8.17
CA LYS A 208 -8.19 2.94 6.97
C LYS A 208 -6.77 3.47 7.05
N VAL A 209 -6.20 3.81 5.89
CA VAL A 209 -4.98 4.61 5.74
C VAL A 209 -5.35 5.84 4.90
N ASP A 210 -5.00 7.04 5.35
CA ASP A 210 -5.22 8.28 4.60
C ASP A 210 -3.99 8.70 3.78
N PHE A 211 -4.15 9.73 2.97
CA PHE A 211 -3.09 10.31 2.15
C PHE A 211 -2.32 11.42 2.88
N TYR A 212 -2.81 11.79 4.06
CA TYR A 212 -2.25 12.89 4.82
C TYR A 212 -1.12 12.39 5.73
N HIS A 213 0.11 12.50 5.23
CA HIS A 213 1.30 12.26 6.04
C HIS A 213 1.85 13.58 6.53
N ASP A 214 1.86 13.77 7.84
CA ASP A 214 2.55 14.88 8.46
C ASP A 214 4.05 14.78 8.12
N GLU A 215 4.58 15.81 7.46
CA GLU A 215 5.99 15.91 7.10
C GLU A 215 6.93 15.86 8.32
N ALA A 216 6.39 16.03 9.52
CA ALA A 216 7.17 16.29 10.73
C ALA A 216 7.60 15.03 11.49
N GLY A 217 7.06 13.83 11.26
CA GLY A 217 7.36 12.81 12.22
C GLY A 217 7.45 11.34 11.82
N VAL A 218 6.70 10.86 10.87
CA VAL A 218 6.54 9.41 10.68
C VAL A 218 6.59 9.03 9.19
N LYS A 219 7.56 9.59 8.47
CA LYS A 219 7.71 9.41 7.01
C LYS A 219 7.77 7.94 6.58
N ASP A 220 8.19 7.04 7.46
CA ASP A 220 8.47 5.65 7.14
C ASP A 220 7.38 4.69 7.62
N GLN A 221 6.30 5.21 8.24
CA GLN A 221 5.24 4.38 8.82
C GLN A 221 3.86 4.88 8.40
N ASN A 222 3.28 4.26 7.39
CA ASN A 222 1.91 4.48 6.95
C ASN A 222 0.94 3.77 7.91
N LEU A 223 0.76 4.31 9.11
CA LEU A 223 -0.04 3.70 10.16
C LEU A 223 -1.53 3.76 9.85
N ALA A 224 -2.23 2.68 10.18
CA ALA A 224 -3.68 2.63 10.12
C ALA A 224 -4.32 3.57 11.14
N LEU A 225 -5.46 4.14 10.77
CA LEU A 225 -6.23 5.08 11.58
C LEU A 225 -7.75 4.84 11.42
N GLY A 226 -8.57 5.67 12.03
CA GLY A 226 -10.02 5.57 11.95
C GLY A 226 -10.63 4.69 13.04
N ASP A 227 -11.86 4.25 12.81
CA ASP A 227 -12.62 3.43 13.74
C ASP A 227 -12.06 2.02 13.87
N LEU A 228 -12.35 1.36 15.00
CA LEU A 228 -11.97 -0.02 15.23
C LEU A 228 -12.95 -0.95 14.52
N VAL A 229 -12.41 -1.95 13.85
CA VAL A 229 -13.15 -2.97 13.10
C VAL A 229 -12.63 -4.37 13.43
N ALA A 230 -13.40 -5.39 13.06
CA ALA A 230 -13.00 -6.78 13.17
C ALA A 230 -12.80 -7.39 11.78
N TYR A 231 -11.78 -8.25 11.66
CA TYR A 231 -11.52 -9.06 10.48
C TYR A 231 -11.76 -10.52 10.77
N ASN A 232 -12.12 -11.27 9.75
CA ASN A 232 -12.38 -12.69 9.81
C ASN A 232 -11.66 -13.42 8.65
N PRO A 233 -10.31 -13.45 8.68
CA PRO A 233 -9.55 -14.09 7.62
C PRO A 233 -9.80 -15.59 7.57
N THR A 234 -9.72 -16.16 6.38
CA THR A 234 -9.85 -17.59 6.18
C THR A 234 -8.69 -18.34 6.82
N ILE A 235 -9.00 -19.26 7.73
CA ILE A 235 -8.04 -20.24 8.26
C ILE A 235 -8.38 -21.63 7.72
N ALA A 236 -7.41 -22.33 7.14
CA ALA A 236 -7.61 -23.60 6.45
C ALA A 236 -6.73 -24.71 7.01
N LEU A 237 -7.25 -25.94 7.00
CA LEU A 237 -6.48 -27.13 7.38
C LEU A 237 -5.52 -27.51 6.24
N ASP A 238 -4.23 -27.46 6.50
CA ASP A 238 -3.22 -28.12 5.68
C ASP A 238 -3.24 -29.65 5.98
N ARG A 239 -3.58 -30.44 4.97
CA ARG A 239 -3.74 -31.88 5.12
C ARG A 239 -2.42 -32.65 5.20
N GLU A 240 -1.32 -32.03 4.79
CA GLU A 240 0.01 -32.64 4.85
C GLU A 240 0.57 -32.57 6.28
N THR A 241 0.44 -31.40 6.90
CA THR A 241 0.95 -31.14 8.26
C THR A 241 -0.10 -31.46 9.34
N GLY A 242 -1.39 -31.43 9.01
CA GLY A 242 -2.48 -31.50 9.97
C GLY A 242 -2.65 -30.21 10.77
N TRP A 243 -2.06 -29.10 10.33
CA TRP A 243 -2.13 -27.81 10.99
C TRP A 243 -3.14 -26.90 10.30
N TYR A 244 -3.73 -25.99 11.07
CA TYR A 244 -4.53 -24.92 10.50
C TYR A 244 -3.65 -23.71 10.23
N GLU A 245 -3.75 -23.14 9.03
CA GLU A 245 -2.94 -22.00 8.60
C GLU A 245 -3.79 -20.88 8.02
N ALA A 246 -3.40 -19.64 8.33
CA ALA A 246 -3.89 -18.44 7.69
C ALA A 246 -2.71 -17.54 7.32
N LYS A 247 -2.79 -16.90 6.14
CA LYS A 247 -1.81 -15.92 5.65
C LYS A 247 -2.59 -14.77 5.04
N PHE A 248 -2.39 -13.56 5.53
CA PHE A 248 -3.11 -12.38 5.07
C PHE A 248 -2.33 -11.12 5.45
N ASN A 249 -2.75 -10.00 4.89
CA ASN A 249 -2.21 -8.69 5.28
C ASN A 249 -3.26 -7.93 6.08
N ILE A 250 -2.79 -7.14 7.01
CA ILE A 250 -3.56 -6.12 7.74
C ILE A 250 -2.97 -4.74 7.44
N LEU A 251 -3.72 -3.68 7.65
CA LEU A 251 -3.17 -2.33 7.65
C LEU A 251 -2.15 -2.21 8.78
N ARG A 252 -1.17 -1.34 8.62
CA ARG A 252 -0.04 -1.24 9.54
C ARG A 252 -0.44 -0.68 10.91
N HIS A 253 -0.05 -1.37 11.97
CA HIS A 253 -0.26 -1.02 13.36
C HIS A 253 1.06 -0.80 14.11
N THR A 254 0.99 -0.10 15.24
CA THR A 254 2.08 0.06 16.19
C THR A 254 2.10 -1.06 17.24
N ALA A 255 3.19 -1.16 18.00
CA ALA A 255 3.35 -2.18 19.03
C ALA A 255 2.38 -2.02 20.23
N ASP A 256 1.87 -0.81 20.44
CA ASP A 256 0.87 -0.48 21.47
C ASP A 256 -0.58 -0.65 21.01
N SER A 257 -0.78 -1.22 19.81
CA SER A 257 -2.13 -1.52 19.28
C SER A 257 -2.90 -2.43 20.23
N THR A 258 -4.20 -2.13 20.37
CA THR A 258 -5.15 -2.97 21.13
C THR A 258 -5.57 -4.22 20.36
N MET A 259 -5.08 -4.40 19.13
CA MET A 259 -5.39 -5.54 18.28
C MET A 259 -5.23 -6.88 19.00
N GLY A 260 -6.22 -7.76 18.85
CA GLY A 260 -6.21 -9.10 19.40
C GLY A 260 -6.59 -10.15 18.35
N PHE A 261 -6.00 -11.34 18.50
CA PHE A 261 -6.36 -12.53 17.74
C PHE A 261 -7.28 -13.40 18.62
N VAL A 262 -8.42 -13.79 18.10
CA VAL A 262 -9.38 -14.69 18.76
C VAL A 262 -9.56 -15.90 17.87
N ILE A 263 -9.29 -17.10 18.41
CA ILE A 263 -9.48 -18.37 17.73
C ILE A 263 -10.62 -19.08 18.41
N THR A 264 -11.61 -19.46 17.62
CA THR A 264 -12.86 -20.07 18.10
C THR A 264 -13.10 -21.39 17.37
N GLU A 265 -13.64 -22.37 18.07
CA GLU A 265 -14.20 -23.55 17.47
C GLU A 265 -15.55 -23.20 16.86
N ARG A 266 -15.67 -23.32 15.54
CA ARG A 266 -16.85 -22.86 14.80
C ARG A 266 -18.13 -23.60 15.21
N ALA A 267 -18.02 -24.92 15.47
CA ALA A 267 -19.18 -25.77 15.79
C ALA A 267 -19.84 -25.43 17.13
N THR A 268 -19.07 -25.02 18.11
CA THR A 268 -19.52 -24.80 19.49
C THR A 268 -19.52 -23.33 19.91
N GLY A 269 -18.79 -22.46 19.16
CA GLY A 269 -18.50 -21.09 19.54
C GLY A 269 -17.51 -20.97 20.71
N ARG A 270 -16.86 -22.08 21.10
CA ARG A 270 -15.88 -22.08 22.19
C ARG A 270 -14.62 -21.32 21.79
N VAL A 271 -14.24 -20.33 22.58
CA VAL A 271 -12.97 -19.65 22.41
C VAL A 271 -11.84 -20.58 22.83
N ILE A 272 -10.91 -20.87 21.90
CA ILE A 272 -9.74 -21.71 22.12
C ILE A 272 -8.58 -20.86 22.62
N ALA A 273 -8.35 -19.72 21.99
CA ALA A 273 -7.26 -18.82 22.36
C ALA A 273 -7.64 -17.36 22.11
N THR A 274 -7.09 -16.48 22.94
CA THR A 274 -7.07 -15.03 22.72
C THR A 274 -5.65 -14.53 22.94
N VAL A 275 -5.09 -13.83 21.95
CA VAL A 275 -3.72 -13.30 21.97
C VAL A 275 -3.76 -11.80 21.70
N SER A 276 -3.25 -10.99 22.63
CA SER A 276 -3.05 -9.56 22.41
C SER A 276 -1.76 -9.33 21.63
N LEU A 277 -1.80 -8.51 20.57
CA LEU A 277 -0.59 -8.16 19.82
C LEU A 277 0.47 -7.53 20.73
N ALA A 278 0.09 -6.57 21.56
CA ALA A 278 1.03 -5.88 22.45
C ALA A 278 1.77 -6.86 23.37
N LYS A 279 1.05 -7.79 24.01
CA LYS A 279 1.66 -8.82 24.87
C LYS A 279 2.51 -9.80 24.07
N PHE A 280 2.08 -10.17 22.88
CA PHE A 280 2.84 -11.04 21.99
C PHE A 280 4.19 -10.41 21.61
N LEU A 281 4.21 -9.12 21.27
CA LEU A 281 5.43 -8.40 20.91
C LEU A 281 6.33 -8.14 22.12
N GLU A 282 5.77 -7.98 23.32
CA GLU A 282 6.53 -7.89 24.57
C GLU A 282 7.28 -9.20 24.87
N GLU A 283 6.63 -10.34 24.61
CA GLU A 283 7.22 -11.67 24.84
C GLU A 283 8.21 -12.06 23.74
N PHE A 284 7.89 -11.73 22.47
CA PHE A 284 8.67 -12.10 21.30
C PHE A 284 9.29 -10.86 20.64
N TYR A 285 10.29 -10.27 21.29
CA TYR A 285 10.97 -9.05 20.82
C TYR A 285 11.73 -9.23 19.49
N GLU A 286 11.90 -10.48 19.01
CA GLU A 286 12.45 -10.80 17.69
C GLU A 286 11.51 -10.41 16.55
N VAL A 287 10.21 -10.26 16.85
CA VAL A 287 9.19 -9.83 15.90
C VAL A 287 9.22 -8.31 15.80
N ASP A 288 9.91 -7.81 14.78
CA ASP A 288 10.03 -6.37 14.54
C ASP A 288 8.97 -5.90 13.54
N ILE A 289 7.88 -5.31 14.06
CA ILE A 289 6.79 -4.76 13.25
C ILE A 289 7.07 -3.37 12.70
N THR A 290 8.21 -2.76 13.00
CA THR A 290 8.61 -1.46 12.44
C THR A 290 9.23 -1.60 11.06
N LYS A 291 9.67 -2.81 10.68
CA LYS A 291 10.19 -3.11 9.36
C LYS A 291 9.18 -2.82 8.26
N GLN A 292 9.65 -2.48 7.06
CA GLN A 292 8.79 -2.24 5.90
C GLN A 292 8.03 -3.52 5.51
N GLU A 293 8.72 -4.66 5.48
CA GLU A 293 8.12 -5.98 5.21
C GLU A 293 7.88 -6.75 6.53
N ALA A 294 7.25 -6.09 7.49
CA ALA A 294 6.98 -6.67 8.79
C ALA A 294 6.14 -7.94 8.71
N LEU A 295 6.54 -8.97 9.44
CA LEU A 295 5.83 -10.24 9.59
C LEU A 295 5.47 -10.46 11.06
N ILE A 296 4.19 -10.74 11.32
CA ILE A 296 3.66 -11.17 12.63
C ILE A 296 3.36 -12.67 12.54
N PRO A 297 4.27 -13.55 12.97
CA PRO A 297 4.16 -14.99 12.83
C PRO A 297 3.65 -15.64 14.12
N LEU A 298 2.34 -15.76 14.28
CA LEU A 298 1.72 -16.36 15.44
C LEU A 298 1.63 -17.89 15.27
N ILE A 299 2.21 -18.66 16.19
CA ILE A 299 2.04 -20.11 16.27
C ILE A 299 1.36 -20.45 17.60
N LEU A 300 0.27 -21.19 17.55
CA LEU A 300 -0.41 -21.74 18.70
C LEU A 300 -0.24 -23.26 18.72
N GLU A 301 0.29 -23.77 19.80
CA GLU A 301 0.39 -25.21 20.05
C GLU A 301 -0.64 -25.60 21.11
N ILE A 302 -1.62 -26.41 20.70
CA ILE A 302 -2.71 -26.85 21.55
C ILE A 302 -2.38 -28.25 22.07
N THR A 303 -2.12 -28.31 23.36
CA THR A 303 -1.91 -29.55 24.12
C THR A 303 -2.93 -29.57 25.27
N ASP A 304 -2.52 -29.91 26.49
CA ASP A 304 -3.35 -29.71 27.69
C ASP A 304 -3.56 -28.20 27.98
N GLU A 305 -2.63 -27.37 27.48
CA GLU A 305 -2.66 -25.90 27.53
C GLU A 305 -2.42 -25.33 26.14
N VAL A 306 -2.80 -24.07 25.94
CA VAL A 306 -2.50 -23.31 24.71
C VAL A 306 -1.19 -22.56 24.90
N VAL A 307 -0.18 -22.92 24.12
CA VAL A 307 1.13 -22.26 24.12
C VAL A 307 1.24 -21.38 22.88
N VAL A 308 1.59 -20.13 23.09
CA VAL A 308 1.88 -19.19 21.99
C VAL A 308 3.38 -19.16 21.73
N THR A 309 3.80 -19.22 20.47
CA THR A 309 5.21 -19.18 20.09
C THR A 309 5.40 -18.55 18.72
N ILE A 310 6.65 -18.42 18.29
CA ILE A 310 7.05 -17.96 16.95
C ILE A 310 7.88 -19.04 16.24
N PRO A 311 8.08 -18.94 14.91
CA PRO A 311 8.89 -19.90 14.17
C PRO A 311 10.32 -20.03 14.74
N SER A 312 10.83 -21.26 14.82
CA SER A 312 12.15 -21.54 15.38
C SER A 312 13.29 -20.77 14.71
N TRP A 313 13.19 -20.51 13.40
CA TRP A 313 14.20 -19.74 12.66
C TRP A 313 14.31 -18.28 13.14
N MET A 314 13.29 -17.72 13.76
CA MET A 314 13.37 -16.40 14.40
C MET A 314 14.08 -16.49 15.76
N LEU A 315 13.90 -17.59 16.48
CA LEU A 315 14.53 -17.84 17.78
C LEU A 315 16.04 -18.12 17.69
N GLU A 316 16.52 -18.62 16.55
CA GLU A 316 17.93 -18.92 16.31
C GLU A 316 18.83 -17.66 16.35
N HIS A 317 18.25 -16.49 16.24
CA HIS A 317 18.95 -15.20 16.39
C HIS A 317 19.02 -14.71 17.84
N ARG A 318 18.42 -15.41 18.81
CA ARG A 318 18.71 -15.16 20.22
C ARG A 318 20.19 -15.45 20.43
N ASN A 319 20.97 -14.39 20.68
CA ASN A 319 22.38 -14.53 21.05
C ASN A 319 22.48 -15.60 22.16
N PRO A 320 23.34 -16.62 22.01
CA PRO A 320 23.59 -17.51 23.13
C PRO A 320 23.97 -16.64 24.32
N ILE A 321 23.26 -16.79 25.41
CA ILE A 321 23.63 -16.17 26.68
C ILE A 321 25.05 -16.66 26.92
N TYR A 322 26.04 -15.77 26.71
CA TYR A 322 27.39 -16.03 27.20
C TYR A 322 27.27 -16.06 28.73
N ASP A 323 27.12 -17.25 29.24
CA ASP A 323 27.26 -17.48 30.68
C ASP A 323 28.70 -17.08 31.06
N LYS A 324 28.87 -15.84 31.53
CA LYS A 324 30.13 -15.33 32.06
C LYS A 324 30.31 -15.92 33.47
N ASN A 325 30.49 -17.21 33.55
CA ASN A 325 31.00 -17.87 34.73
C ASN A 325 32.26 -18.62 34.32
N TYR A 326 33.38 -17.89 34.28
CA TYR A 326 34.71 -18.36 34.63
C TYR A 326 35.49 -17.16 35.17
#